data_eab0c74341562fac0a1d4475aa15910e
#
_entry.id   eab0c74341562fac0a1d4475aa15910e
#
_cell.length_a   1.000
_cell.length_b   1.000
_cell.length_c   1.000
_cell.angle_alpha   90.00
_cell.angle_beta   90.00
_cell.angle_gamma   90.00
#
_symmetry.space_group_name_H-M   'P 1'
#
loop_
_entity.id
_entity.type
_entity.pdbx_description
1 polymer ?
#
loop_
_entity_poly.entity_id
_entity_poly.type
_entity_poly.pdbx_seq_one_letter_code
_entity_poly.pdbx_strand_id
1 'polypeptide(L)'
;MNNSKALTLLGFASKAGKLSFGADAALKSLKEKKAKLIVAACDVSEKSRKEAAFFANKAGIGLITFNEYNMTAVSDAVGRRCGILSVNDSGFAGA
;
A
#
# COMPACT_ATOMS: atom_id res chain seq x y z
N MET A 1 0.40 12.27 -14.24
CA MET A 1 0.56 12.46 -12.79
C MET A 1 1.93 12.00 -12.34
N ASN A 2 2.54 12.77 -11.47
CA ASN A 2 3.87 12.44 -11.00
C ASN A 2 3.80 11.51 -9.78
N ASN A 3 4.24 10.25 -9.94
CA ASN A 3 4.19 9.25 -8.89
C ASN A 3 5.13 9.57 -7.71
N SER A 4 6.09 10.48 -7.87
CA SER A 4 6.97 10.88 -6.77
C SER A 4 6.17 11.56 -5.65
N LYS A 5 5.08 12.23 -5.99
CA LYS A 5 4.18 12.79 -4.99
C LYS A 5 3.52 11.70 -4.15
N ALA A 6 3.13 10.60 -4.79
CA ALA A 6 2.56 9.45 -4.09
C ALA A 6 3.55 8.84 -3.11
N LEU A 7 4.82 8.67 -3.51
CA LEU A 7 5.86 8.18 -2.60
C LEU A 7 6.09 9.13 -1.42
N THR A 8 6.07 10.43 -1.67
CA THR A 8 6.22 11.43 -0.61
C THR A 8 5.07 11.32 0.40
N LEU A 9 3.84 11.17 -0.08
CA LEU A 9 2.68 11.00 0.78
C LEU A 9 2.76 9.72 1.60
N LEU A 10 3.25 8.62 1.01
CA LEU A 10 3.47 7.38 1.74
C LEU A 10 4.49 7.57 2.85
N GLY A 11 5.55 8.33 2.62
CA GLY A 11 6.53 8.65 3.63
C GLY A 11 5.92 9.39 4.81
N PHE A 12 5.08 10.37 4.55
CA PHE A 12 4.37 11.10 5.60
C PHE A 12 3.39 10.20 6.36
N ALA A 13 2.65 9.36 5.64
CA ALA A 13 1.72 8.42 6.26
C ALA A 13 2.47 7.42 7.17
N SER A 14 3.65 6.98 6.75
CA SER A 14 4.49 6.10 7.54
C SER A 14 4.88 6.76 8.86
N LYS A 15 5.33 8.01 8.80
CA LYS A 15 5.71 8.77 9.99
C LYS A 15 4.52 9.01 10.92
N ALA A 16 3.33 9.13 10.36
CA ALA A 16 2.11 9.34 11.14
C ALA A 16 1.53 8.03 11.71
N GLY A 17 2.14 6.89 11.40
CA GLY A 17 1.66 5.59 11.87
C GLY A 17 0.37 5.13 11.20
N LYS A 18 0.14 5.56 9.96
CA LYS A 18 -1.09 5.28 9.22
C LYS A 18 -0.93 4.18 8.16
N LEU A 19 0.16 3.43 8.21
CA LEU A 19 0.41 2.34 7.27
C LEU A 19 0.53 1.01 8.00
N SER A 20 0.13 -0.06 7.30
CA SER A 20 0.44 -1.44 7.68
C SER A 20 1.36 -2.00 6.61
N PHE A 21 2.51 -2.55 7.01
CA PHE A 21 3.58 -2.93 6.10
C PHE A 21 3.57 -4.42 5.83
N GLY A 22 3.63 -4.79 4.55
CA GLY A 22 3.68 -6.17 4.12
C GLY A 22 2.32 -6.75 3.84
N ALA A 23 2.30 -7.86 3.09
CA ALA A 23 1.05 -8.49 2.64
C ALA A 23 0.19 -8.95 3.82
N ASP A 24 0.80 -9.60 4.82
CA ASP A 24 0.04 -10.13 5.95
C ASP A 24 -0.61 -9.00 6.76
N ALA A 25 0.12 -7.93 7.03
CA ALA A 25 -0.41 -6.79 7.77
C ALA A 25 -1.47 -6.06 6.97
N ALA A 26 -1.29 -5.96 5.66
CA ALA A 26 -2.30 -5.34 4.78
C ALA A 26 -3.60 -6.15 4.78
N LEU A 27 -3.50 -7.48 4.69
CA LEU A 27 -4.67 -8.35 4.76
C LEU A 27 -5.37 -8.25 6.11
N LYS A 28 -4.61 -8.18 7.19
CA LYS A 28 -5.17 -8.01 8.52
C LYS A 28 -5.93 -6.67 8.61
N SER A 29 -5.36 -5.60 8.09
CA SER A 29 -6.03 -4.29 8.06
C SER A 29 -7.33 -4.33 7.27
N LEU A 30 -7.36 -5.08 6.16
CA LEU A 30 -8.59 -5.27 5.38
C LEU A 30 -9.66 -5.98 6.21
N LYS A 31 -9.27 -7.06 6.90
CA LYS A 31 -10.20 -7.83 7.72
C LYS A 31 -10.73 -7.01 8.89
N GLU A 32 -9.91 -6.15 9.46
CA GLU A 32 -10.29 -5.28 10.59
C GLU A 32 -10.97 -4.00 10.13
N LYS A 33 -11.19 -3.84 8.83
CA LYS A 33 -11.83 -2.66 8.23
C LYS A 33 -11.07 -1.36 8.49
N LYS A 34 -9.76 -1.45 8.69
CA LYS A 34 -8.90 -0.28 8.88
C LYS A 34 -8.31 0.23 7.58
N ALA A 35 -8.08 -0.67 6.61
CA ALA A 35 -7.47 -0.29 5.35
C ALA A 35 -8.41 0.57 4.50
N LYS A 36 -7.89 1.66 3.96
CA LYS A 36 -8.61 2.55 3.07
C LYS A 36 -8.10 2.45 1.65
N LEU A 37 -6.88 1.94 1.47
CA LEU A 37 -6.24 1.77 0.17
C LEU A 37 -5.14 0.73 0.32
N ILE A 38 -4.96 -0.11 -0.70
CA ILE A 38 -3.84 -1.04 -0.78
C ILE A 38 -2.89 -0.54 -1.87
N VAL A 39 -1.60 -0.57 -1.59
CA VAL A 39 -0.56 -0.13 -2.52
C VAL A 39 0.42 -1.28 -2.75
N ALA A 40 0.74 -1.55 -4.01
CA ALA A 40 1.68 -2.59 -4.39
C ALA A 40 2.79 -2.01 -5.26
N ALA A 41 4.05 -2.45 -5.02
CA ALA A 41 5.18 -2.09 -5.88
C ALA A 41 5.07 -2.83 -7.20
N CYS A 42 5.79 -2.35 -8.23
CA CYS A 42 5.69 -2.92 -9.57
C CYS A 42 6.28 -4.34 -9.68
N ASP A 43 7.18 -4.71 -8.80
CA ASP A 43 7.89 -5.99 -8.84
C ASP A 43 7.44 -7.01 -7.79
N VAL A 44 6.30 -6.79 -7.14
CA VAL A 44 5.74 -7.81 -6.26
C VAL A 44 5.30 -9.01 -7.11
N SER A 45 5.31 -10.20 -6.51
CA SER A 45 4.91 -11.39 -7.24
C SER A 45 3.45 -11.27 -7.68
N GLU A 46 3.15 -11.86 -8.83
CA GLU A 46 1.79 -11.83 -9.35
C GLU A 46 0.82 -12.50 -8.39
N LYS A 47 1.25 -13.59 -7.74
CA LYS A 47 0.44 -14.28 -6.74
C LYS A 47 0.07 -13.35 -5.59
N SER A 48 1.05 -12.64 -5.03
CA SER A 48 0.80 -11.71 -3.92
C SER A 48 -0.11 -10.58 -4.34
N ARG A 49 0.12 -10.02 -5.54
CA ARG A 49 -0.70 -8.94 -6.06
C ARG A 49 -2.15 -9.38 -6.27
N LYS A 50 -2.35 -10.55 -6.87
CA LYS A 50 -3.71 -11.09 -7.11
C LYS A 50 -4.42 -11.37 -5.80
N GLU A 51 -3.73 -11.91 -4.81
CA GLU A 51 -4.30 -12.19 -3.51
C GLU A 51 -4.72 -10.88 -2.82
N ALA A 52 -3.86 -9.88 -2.82
CA ALA A 52 -4.18 -8.57 -2.26
C ALA A 52 -5.37 -7.94 -2.99
N ALA A 53 -5.40 -8.02 -4.32
CA ALA A 53 -6.50 -7.49 -5.13
C ALA A 53 -7.82 -8.19 -4.81
N PHE A 54 -7.79 -9.51 -4.64
CA PHE A 54 -8.98 -10.27 -4.30
C PHE A 54 -9.58 -9.80 -2.97
N PHE A 55 -8.75 -9.72 -1.94
CA PHE A 55 -9.23 -9.30 -0.62
C PHE A 55 -9.61 -7.81 -0.58
N ALA A 56 -8.89 -6.96 -1.29
CA ALA A 56 -9.23 -5.54 -1.39
C ALA A 56 -10.59 -5.37 -2.07
N ASN A 57 -10.81 -6.08 -3.18
CA ASN A 57 -12.07 -6.02 -3.90
C ASN A 57 -13.22 -6.52 -3.03
N LYS A 58 -13.01 -7.61 -2.30
CA LYS A 58 -14.01 -8.15 -1.39
C LYS A 58 -14.39 -7.16 -0.29
N ALA A 59 -13.42 -6.37 0.17
CA ALA A 59 -13.64 -5.35 1.19
C ALA A 59 -14.14 -4.02 0.63
N GLY A 60 -14.24 -3.88 -0.69
CA GLY A 60 -14.62 -2.63 -1.33
C GLY A 60 -13.54 -1.57 -1.30
N ILE A 61 -12.27 -1.98 -1.20
CA ILE A 61 -11.12 -1.08 -1.08
C ILE A 61 -10.33 -1.10 -2.39
N GLY A 62 -9.87 0.08 -2.83
CA GLY A 62 -9.06 0.19 -4.04
C GLY A 62 -7.65 -0.37 -3.86
N LEU A 63 -7.08 -0.86 -4.95
CA LEU A 63 -5.68 -1.29 -4.98
C LEU A 63 -4.97 -0.53 -6.09
N ILE A 64 -3.84 0.08 -5.76
CA ILE A 64 -2.97 0.77 -6.71
C ILE A 64 -1.68 -0.01 -6.86
N THR A 65 -1.28 -0.29 -8.11
CA THR A 65 0.02 -0.87 -8.41
C THR A 65 0.87 0.21 -9.05
N PHE A 66 2.03 0.49 -8.47
CA PHE A 66 2.97 1.42 -9.09
C PHE A 66 3.61 0.76 -10.31
N ASN A 67 3.64 1.48 -11.42
CA ASN A 67 4.29 0.99 -12.64
C ASN A 67 5.79 1.28 -12.68
N GLU A 68 6.24 2.28 -11.95
CA GLU A 68 7.61 2.79 -12.02
C GLU A 68 8.44 2.51 -10.77
N TYR A 69 7.80 2.18 -9.65
CA TYR A 69 8.47 2.03 -8.37
C TYR A 69 8.46 0.58 -7.91
N ASN A 70 9.66 0.03 -7.74
CA ASN A 70 9.83 -1.33 -7.24
C ASN A 70 9.80 -1.36 -5.70
N MET A 71 9.97 -2.56 -5.13
CA MET A 71 9.97 -2.74 -3.69
C MET A 71 11.02 -1.89 -2.99
N THR A 72 12.20 -1.73 -3.60
CA THR A 72 13.26 -0.92 -3.03
C THR A 72 12.84 0.55 -2.93
N ALA A 73 12.26 1.11 -3.98
CA ALA A 73 11.82 2.51 -3.98
C ALA A 73 10.72 2.73 -2.94
N VAL A 74 9.75 1.82 -2.86
CA VAL A 74 8.67 1.93 -1.88
C VAL A 74 9.22 1.77 -0.47
N SER A 75 10.10 0.80 -0.24
CA SER A 75 10.72 0.57 1.07
C SER A 75 11.50 1.78 1.55
N ASP A 76 12.26 2.40 0.66
CA ASP A 76 13.05 3.60 0.99
C ASP A 76 12.13 4.77 1.36
N ALA A 77 11.02 4.93 0.66
CA ALA A 77 10.09 6.03 0.90
C ALA A 77 9.41 5.90 2.28
N VAL A 78 9.07 4.68 2.70
CA VAL A 78 8.32 4.47 3.95
C VAL A 78 9.21 4.09 5.12
N GLY A 79 10.49 3.79 4.88
CA GLY A 79 11.43 3.43 5.93
C GLY A 79 11.31 2.00 6.43
N ARG A 80 10.54 1.15 5.77
CA ARG A 80 10.35 -0.27 6.12
C ARG A 80 10.38 -1.10 4.86
N ARG A 81 10.98 -2.29 4.93
CA ARG A 81 11.02 -3.19 3.78
C ARG A 81 9.64 -3.80 3.53
N CYS A 82 9.06 -3.47 2.39
CA CYS A 82 7.76 -4.00 2.01
C CYS A 82 7.52 -3.81 0.50
N GLY A 83 6.73 -4.70 -0.07
CA GLY A 83 6.28 -4.57 -1.47
C GLY A 83 4.78 -4.29 -1.57
N ILE A 84 4.04 -4.65 -0.52
CA ILE A 84 2.61 -4.38 -0.41
C ILE A 84 2.37 -3.76 0.95
N LEU A 85 1.52 -2.75 0.98
CA LEU A 85 1.14 -2.10 2.23
C LEU A 85 -0.30 -1.60 2.15
N SER A 86 -0.89 -1.31 3.31
CA SER A 86 -2.20 -0.66 3.36
C SER A 86 -2.06 0.74 3.92
N VAL A 87 -2.86 1.66 3.39
CA VAL A 87 -3.02 3.00 3.93
C VAL A 87 -4.30 2.99 4.75
N ASN A 88 -4.17 3.29 6.04
CA ASN A 88 -5.25 3.15 7.01
C ASN A 88 -5.92 4.47 7.36
N ASP A 89 -5.63 5.52 6.60
CA ASP A 89 -6.17 6.87 6.83
C ASP A 89 -6.78 7.38 5.54
N SER A 90 -8.04 7.77 5.57
CA SER A 90 -8.75 8.22 4.38
C SER A 90 -8.18 9.52 3.80
N GLY A 91 -7.57 10.37 4.61
CA GLY A 91 -6.92 11.59 4.14
C GLY A 91 -5.74 11.30 3.24
N PHE A 92 -4.87 10.37 3.65
CA PHE A 92 -3.74 9.94 2.82
C PHE A 92 -4.20 9.10 1.63
N ALA A 93 -5.17 8.23 1.83
CA ALA A 93 -5.67 7.35 0.76
C ALA A 93 -6.34 8.14 -0.36
N GLY A 94 -6.98 9.25 -0.04
CA GLY A 94 -7.66 10.10 -1.02
C GLY A 94 -6.76 11.09 -1.74
N ALA A 95 -5.51 11.18 -1.33
CA ALA A 95 -4.58 12.17 -1.92
C ALA A 95 -3.83 11.67 -3.20
#